data_929f74748287d352e7e0e7ba4a6f36c0
#
_entry.id   929f74748287d352e7e0e7ba4a6f36c0
#
_cell.length_a   1.000
_cell.length_b   1.000
_cell.length_c   1.000
_cell.angle_alpha   90.00
_cell.angle_beta   90.00
_cell.angle_gamma   90.00
#
_symmetry.space_group_name_H-M   'P 1'
#
loop_
_entity.id
_entity.type
_entity.pdbx_description
1 polymer ?
#
loop_
_entity_poly.entity_id
_entity_poly.type
_entity_poly.pdbx_seq_one_letter_code
_entity_poly.pdbx_strand_id
1 'polypeptide(L)'
;IWKLFKGKLGIGLLMTISAVGAVILGYVEEAAALAFLYSIAEALEDKAMDRARGGLRALLKLVPETVTVRRDGASVEIAAKALTVGQIMLVRPGERVATDGIVRSGRSSLDTSAITGESIPVEVEPGDAVSAGSINTSGALEIEASAAGTDNSLTTIVELVEQAQAEKGDRARLADRIARPLVPGVLILAALVALIGSLFGDPELWITRALVVLVAASPCALAISV
;
A
#
# COMPACT_ATOMS: atom_id res chain seq x y z
N ILE A 1 -1.40 -1.02 25.67
CA ILE A 1 -0.61 -0.58 26.85
C ILE A 1 0.89 -0.88 26.65
N TRP A 2 1.29 -2.06 26.14
CA TRP A 2 2.71 -2.41 25.98
C TRP A 2 3.46 -1.70 24.84
N LYS A 3 2.76 -1.20 23.83
CA LYS A 3 3.32 -0.36 22.75
C LYS A 3 3.63 1.08 23.20
N LEU A 4 2.99 1.55 24.26
CA LEU A 4 3.21 2.87 24.89
C LEU A 4 4.62 3.03 25.47
N PHE A 5 5.23 1.95 25.96
CA PHE A 5 6.56 1.99 26.61
C PHE A 5 7.75 1.93 25.62
N LYS A 6 7.52 1.69 24.33
CA LYS A 6 8.58 1.55 23.31
C LYS A 6 8.87 2.81 22.48
N GLY A 7 8.68 4.01 23.04
CA GLY A 7 9.27 5.24 22.51
C GLY A 7 8.67 5.78 21.20
N LYS A 8 7.50 5.31 20.74
CA LYS A 8 6.76 5.96 19.67
C LYS A 8 5.75 6.94 20.27
N LEU A 9 6.25 8.13 20.61
CA LEU A 9 5.43 9.30 20.93
C LEU A 9 4.69 9.74 19.64
N GLY A 10 3.60 9.06 19.33
CA GLY A 10 2.73 9.38 18.20
C GLY A 10 1.44 10.08 18.63
N ILE A 11 0.68 10.54 17.67
CA ILE A 11 -0.63 11.20 17.83
C ILE A 11 -1.57 10.36 18.72
N GLY A 12 -1.52 9.04 18.63
CA GLY A 12 -2.32 8.11 19.44
C GLY A 12 -2.03 8.21 20.95
N LEU A 13 -0.82 8.60 21.37
CA LEU A 13 -0.51 8.82 22.78
C LEU A 13 -1.22 10.06 23.33
N LEU A 14 -1.21 11.17 22.57
CA LEU A 14 -1.93 12.39 22.97
C LEU A 14 -3.43 12.13 23.09
N MET A 15 -4.01 11.41 22.13
CA MET A 15 -5.42 11.04 22.16
C MET A 15 -5.76 10.16 23.35
N THR A 16 -4.91 9.19 23.68
CA THR A 16 -5.11 8.31 24.84
C THR A 16 -5.03 9.11 26.14
N ILE A 17 -4.05 10.00 26.29
CA ILE A 17 -3.91 10.85 27.48
C ILE A 17 -5.12 11.79 27.60
N SER A 18 -5.56 12.39 26.50
CA SER A 18 -6.73 13.28 26.48
C SER A 18 -8.00 12.56 26.88
N ALA A 19 -8.22 11.34 26.32
CA ALA A 19 -9.40 10.52 26.63
C ALA A 19 -9.41 10.09 28.12
N VAL A 20 -8.26 9.62 28.64
CA VAL A 20 -8.14 9.23 30.05
C VAL A 20 -8.33 10.44 30.96
N GLY A 21 -7.75 11.60 30.63
CA GLY A 21 -7.93 12.83 31.37
C GLY A 21 -9.40 13.29 31.41
N ALA A 22 -10.08 13.22 30.26
CA ALA A 22 -11.50 13.55 30.18
C ALA A 22 -12.36 12.64 31.06
N VAL A 23 -12.10 11.33 31.06
CA VAL A 23 -12.80 10.37 31.93
C VAL A 23 -12.59 10.70 33.43
N ILE A 24 -11.35 11.02 33.83
CA ILE A 24 -11.01 11.37 35.23
C ILE A 24 -11.75 12.63 35.68
N LEU A 25 -11.95 13.60 34.77
CA LEU A 25 -12.68 14.85 35.06
C LEU A 25 -14.21 14.73 34.90
N GLY A 26 -14.72 13.55 34.61
CA GLY A 26 -16.16 13.30 34.44
C GLY A 26 -16.74 13.57 33.04
N TYR A 27 -15.90 13.97 32.07
CA TYR A 27 -16.31 14.21 30.69
C TYR A 27 -16.29 12.89 29.88
N VAL A 28 -17.10 11.92 30.33
CA VAL A 28 -17.11 10.55 29.77
C VAL A 28 -17.69 10.53 28.37
N GLU A 29 -18.71 11.36 28.10
CA GLU A 29 -19.37 11.43 26.79
C GLU A 29 -18.42 11.95 25.72
N GLU A 30 -17.65 12.99 26.01
CA GLU A 30 -16.66 13.57 25.11
C GLU A 30 -15.51 12.60 24.86
N ALA A 31 -15.04 11.91 25.89
CA ALA A 31 -14.00 10.87 25.75
C ALA A 31 -14.49 9.70 24.86
N ALA A 32 -15.72 9.28 25.02
CA ALA A 32 -16.32 8.23 24.23
C ALA A 32 -16.49 8.66 22.75
N ALA A 33 -16.98 9.89 22.52
CA ALA A 33 -17.11 10.45 21.17
C ALA A 33 -15.75 10.55 20.45
N LEU A 34 -14.72 11.00 21.14
CA LEU A 34 -13.35 11.10 20.63
C LEU A 34 -12.78 9.73 20.27
N ALA A 35 -12.91 8.74 21.15
CA ALA A 35 -12.46 7.38 20.92
C ALA A 35 -13.20 6.72 19.75
N PHE A 36 -14.49 6.96 19.63
CA PHE A 36 -15.33 6.44 18.55
C PHE A 36 -14.95 7.03 17.20
N LEU A 37 -14.83 8.36 17.11
CA LEU A 37 -14.44 9.05 15.87
C LEU A 37 -13.03 8.63 15.42
N TYR A 38 -12.09 8.52 16.35
CA TYR A 38 -10.73 8.07 16.05
C TYR A 38 -10.73 6.63 15.51
N SER A 39 -11.47 5.73 16.15
CA SER A 39 -11.56 4.33 15.71
C SER A 39 -12.16 4.19 14.32
N ILE A 40 -13.17 5.01 13.98
CA ILE A 40 -13.73 5.05 12.63
C ILE A 40 -12.71 5.58 11.62
N ALA A 41 -12.01 6.66 11.94
CA ALA A 41 -11.00 7.24 11.06
C ALA A 41 -9.88 6.24 10.76
N GLU A 42 -9.34 5.57 11.79
CA GLU A 42 -8.31 4.53 11.66
C GLU A 42 -8.81 3.34 10.82
N ALA A 43 -10.03 2.87 11.07
CA ALA A 43 -10.61 1.75 10.30
C ALA A 43 -10.85 2.11 8.82
N LEU A 44 -11.23 3.36 8.52
CA LEU A 44 -11.39 3.84 7.14
C LEU A 44 -10.06 3.97 6.43
N GLU A 45 -9.02 4.47 7.12
CA GLU A 45 -7.66 4.59 6.60
C GLU A 45 -7.08 3.21 6.26
N ASP A 46 -7.15 2.26 7.21
CA ASP A 46 -6.70 0.88 7.00
C ASP A 46 -7.41 0.23 5.80
N LYS A 47 -8.73 0.40 5.70
CA LYS A 47 -9.52 -0.15 4.61
C LYS A 47 -9.18 0.48 3.26
N ALA A 48 -8.91 1.78 3.22
CA ALA A 48 -8.49 2.49 2.02
C ALA A 48 -7.11 2.01 1.55
N MET A 49 -6.16 1.83 2.48
CA MET A 49 -4.82 1.31 2.19
C MET A 49 -4.85 -0.14 1.71
N ASP A 50 -5.65 -1.00 2.34
CA ASP A 50 -5.80 -2.40 1.92
C ASP A 50 -6.40 -2.51 0.52
N ARG A 51 -7.36 -1.64 0.20
CA ARG A 51 -7.98 -1.60 -1.13
C ARG A 51 -6.99 -1.14 -2.21
N ALA A 52 -6.16 -0.15 -1.91
CA ALA A 52 -5.09 0.31 -2.80
C ALA A 52 -4.04 -0.79 -3.06
N ARG A 53 -3.63 -1.53 -2.02
CA ARG A 53 -2.69 -2.65 -2.12
C ARG A 53 -3.29 -3.88 -2.83
N GLY A 54 -4.59 -4.12 -2.68
CA GLY A 54 -5.28 -5.24 -3.30
C GLY A 54 -5.27 -5.19 -4.84
N GLY A 55 -5.43 -4.00 -5.43
CA GLY A 55 -5.36 -3.79 -6.88
C GLY A 55 -4.00 -4.15 -7.47
N LEU A 56 -2.93 -3.79 -6.76
CA LEU A 56 -1.56 -4.05 -7.20
C LEU A 56 -1.21 -5.54 -7.20
N ARG A 57 -1.62 -6.25 -6.15
CA ARG A 57 -1.42 -7.71 -6.05
C ARG A 57 -2.20 -8.49 -7.11
N ALA A 58 -3.30 -7.94 -7.61
CA ALA A 58 -4.07 -8.55 -8.68
C ALA A 58 -3.27 -8.62 -10.00
N LEU A 59 -2.40 -7.63 -10.29
CA LEU A 59 -1.53 -7.64 -11.46
C LEU A 59 -0.53 -8.80 -11.42
N LEU A 60 0.06 -9.11 -10.26
CA LEU A 60 0.99 -10.23 -10.12
C LEU A 60 0.32 -11.60 -10.36
N LYS A 61 -1.00 -11.70 -10.14
CA LYS A 61 -1.76 -12.92 -10.44
C LYS A 61 -2.01 -13.13 -11.94
N LEU A 62 -1.68 -12.15 -12.78
CA LEU A 62 -1.78 -12.30 -14.23
C LEU A 62 -0.65 -13.15 -14.81
N VAL A 63 0.47 -13.33 -14.10
CA VAL A 63 1.53 -14.25 -14.52
C VAL A 63 1.16 -15.67 -14.07
N PRO A 64 1.20 -16.68 -14.96
CA PRO A 64 0.92 -18.05 -14.59
C PRO A 64 2.02 -18.62 -13.67
N GLU A 65 1.67 -19.63 -12.86
CA GLU A 65 2.64 -20.28 -11.98
C GLU A 65 3.62 -21.17 -12.75
N THR A 66 3.15 -21.77 -13.85
CA THR A 66 3.93 -22.68 -14.70
C THR A 66 3.85 -22.26 -16.16
N VAL A 67 4.81 -22.66 -16.95
CA VAL A 67 4.90 -22.41 -18.38
C VAL A 67 5.49 -23.61 -19.10
N THR A 68 4.97 -23.93 -20.27
CA THR A 68 5.55 -24.97 -21.15
C THR A 68 6.67 -24.35 -21.97
N VAL A 69 7.87 -24.92 -21.88
CA VAL A 69 9.02 -24.51 -22.70
C VAL A 69 9.47 -25.62 -23.63
N ARG A 70 10.05 -25.26 -24.76
CA ARG A 70 10.70 -26.21 -25.67
C ARG A 70 12.15 -26.40 -25.23
N ARG A 71 12.53 -27.64 -24.92
CA ARG A 71 13.91 -28.03 -24.58
C ARG A 71 14.28 -29.30 -25.34
N ASP A 72 15.33 -29.24 -26.13
CA ASP A 72 15.84 -30.38 -26.91
C ASP A 72 14.75 -31.07 -27.80
N GLY A 73 13.84 -30.26 -28.35
CA GLY A 73 12.74 -30.74 -29.18
C GLY A 73 11.51 -31.25 -28.40
N ALA A 74 11.59 -31.41 -27.10
CA ALA A 74 10.48 -31.80 -26.23
C ALA A 74 9.84 -30.59 -25.56
N SER A 75 8.54 -30.71 -25.23
CA SER A 75 7.80 -29.75 -24.42
C SER A 75 7.89 -30.13 -22.95
N VAL A 76 8.43 -29.26 -22.12
CA VAL A 76 8.62 -29.46 -20.67
C VAL A 76 7.93 -28.34 -19.91
N GLU A 77 7.16 -28.69 -18.89
CA GLU A 77 6.56 -27.70 -18.00
C GLU A 77 7.55 -27.34 -16.89
N ILE A 78 7.75 -26.04 -16.72
CA ILE A 78 8.61 -25.47 -15.66
C ILE A 78 7.87 -24.42 -14.86
N ALA A 79 8.35 -24.08 -13.66
CA ALA A 79 7.86 -22.92 -12.94
C ALA A 79 8.17 -21.65 -13.75
N ALA A 80 7.20 -20.75 -13.89
CA ALA A 80 7.38 -19.50 -14.67
C ALA A 80 8.56 -18.66 -14.15
N LYS A 81 8.81 -18.68 -12.82
CA LYS A 81 9.96 -18.02 -12.18
C LYS A 81 11.32 -18.58 -12.60
N ALA A 82 11.37 -19.82 -13.10
CA ALA A 82 12.59 -20.45 -13.58
C ALA A 82 12.89 -20.18 -15.06
N LEU A 83 11.99 -19.44 -15.73
CA LEU A 83 12.15 -19.06 -17.14
C LEU A 83 13.31 -18.06 -17.29
N THR A 84 14.19 -18.33 -18.25
CA THR A 84 15.34 -17.49 -18.56
C THR A 84 15.24 -16.90 -19.96
N VAL A 85 15.91 -15.79 -20.18
CA VAL A 85 16.01 -15.12 -21.49
C VAL A 85 16.50 -16.09 -22.55
N GLY A 86 15.88 -16.07 -23.73
CA GLY A 86 16.20 -16.92 -24.87
C GLY A 86 15.50 -18.29 -24.90
N GLN A 87 14.79 -18.68 -23.82
CA GLN A 87 13.98 -19.89 -23.83
C GLN A 87 12.69 -19.68 -24.65
N ILE A 88 12.28 -20.74 -25.35
CA ILE A 88 11.05 -20.73 -26.14
C ILE A 88 9.89 -21.21 -25.30
N MET A 89 8.92 -20.34 -25.06
CA MET A 89 7.63 -20.65 -24.43
C MET A 89 6.65 -21.13 -25.51
N LEU A 90 5.92 -22.19 -25.22
CA LEU A 90 4.76 -22.62 -25.99
C LEU A 90 3.50 -22.12 -25.29
N VAL A 91 2.77 -21.22 -25.91
CA VAL A 91 1.55 -20.61 -25.34
C VAL A 91 0.35 -21.02 -26.20
N ARG A 92 -0.52 -21.87 -25.64
CA ARG A 92 -1.72 -22.38 -26.32
C ARG A 92 -2.88 -21.40 -26.15
N PRO A 93 -3.95 -21.53 -26.98
CA PRO A 93 -5.19 -20.79 -26.77
C PRO A 93 -5.72 -20.94 -25.35
N GLY A 94 -6.08 -19.82 -24.71
CA GLY A 94 -6.51 -19.75 -23.32
C GLY A 94 -5.38 -19.62 -22.29
N GLU A 95 -4.13 -19.87 -22.67
CA GLU A 95 -2.97 -19.73 -21.77
C GLU A 95 -2.48 -18.28 -21.72
N ARG A 96 -1.82 -17.94 -20.61
CA ARG A 96 -1.20 -16.63 -20.41
C ARG A 96 0.27 -16.65 -20.76
N VAL A 97 0.75 -15.55 -21.31
CA VAL A 97 2.17 -15.30 -21.56
C VAL A 97 2.87 -15.10 -20.19
N ALA A 98 3.87 -15.94 -19.92
CA ALA A 98 4.53 -15.98 -18.62
C ALA A 98 5.53 -14.83 -18.39
N THR A 99 6.17 -14.36 -19.47
CA THR A 99 7.12 -13.23 -19.43
C THR A 99 7.09 -12.50 -20.76
N ASP A 100 7.70 -11.32 -20.83
CA ASP A 100 7.85 -10.58 -22.07
C ASP A 100 8.68 -11.37 -23.08
N GLY A 101 8.32 -11.28 -24.36
CA GLY A 101 9.00 -12.03 -25.39
C GLY A 101 8.70 -11.57 -26.81
N ILE A 102 9.28 -12.30 -27.78
CA ILE A 102 9.10 -12.08 -29.21
C ILE A 102 8.52 -13.35 -29.83
N VAL A 103 7.45 -13.22 -30.59
CA VAL A 103 6.86 -14.33 -31.31
C VAL A 103 7.87 -14.86 -32.34
N ARG A 104 8.19 -16.15 -32.28
CA ARG A 104 9.09 -16.84 -33.22
C ARG A 104 8.32 -17.68 -34.24
N SER A 105 7.18 -18.22 -33.84
CA SER A 105 6.34 -19.05 -34.69
C SER A 105 4.88 -18.96 -34.25
N GLY A 106 3.97 -19.12 -35.21
CA GLY A 106 2.53 -19.04 -35.01
C GLY A 106 1.95 -17.66 -35.33
N ARG A 107 0.63 -17.62 -35.42
CA ARG A 107 -0.19 -16.40 -35.53
C ARG A 107 -1.39 -16.54 -34.60
N SER A 108 -1.72 -15.49 -33.89
CA SER A 108 -2.84 -15.48 -32.96
C SER A 108 -3.28 -14.05 -32.67
N SER A 109 -4.29 -13.92 -31.80
CA SER A 109 -4.66 -12.66 -31.19
C SER A 109 -4.39 -12.77 -29.68
N LEU A 110 -3.91 -11.70 -29.08
CA LEU A 110 -3.66 -11.59 -27.64
C LEU A 110 -4.65 -10.62 -26.99
N ASP A 111 -5.34 -11.08 -25.97
CA ASP A 111 -6.11 -10.20 -25.08
C ASP A 111 -5.16 -9.56 -24.07
N THR A 112 -4.96 -8.26 -24.22
CA THR A 112 -4.12 -7.44 -23.36
C THR A 112 -4.93 -6.57 -22.40
N SER A 113 -6.25 -6.74 -22.35
CA SER A 113 -7.18 -5.87 -21.61
C SER A 113 -6.86 -5.75 -20.12
N ALA A 114 -6.35 -6.81 -19.51
CA ALA A 114 -5.95 -6.80 -18.10
C ALA A 114 -4.72 -5.92 -17.80
N ILE A 115 -3.92 -5.57 -18.84
CA ILE A 115 -2.67 -4.80 -18.71
C ILE A 115 -2.88 -3.39 -19.23
N THR A 116 -3.44 -3.26 -20.44
CA THR A 116 -3.59 -1.98 -21.15
C THR A 116 -4.94 -1.31 -20.90
N GLY A 117 -5.96 -2.08 -20.47
CA GLY A 117 -7.34 -1.64 -20.38
C GLY A 117 -8.09 -1.64 -21.73
N GLU A 118 -7.44 -1.98 -22.85
CA GLU A 118 -8.04 -2.03 -24.17
C GLU A 118 -8.69 -3.40 -24.42
N SER A 119 -9.99 -3.42 -24.75
CA SER A 119 -10.77 -4.65 -24.90
C SER A 119 -10.62 -5.32 -26.28
N ILE A 120 -9.93 -4.68 -27.23
CA ILE A 120 -9.74 -5.22 -28.56
C ILE A 120 -8.48 -6.09 -28.57
N PRO A 121 -8.58 -7.40 -28.88
CA PRO A 121 -7.41 -8.25 -28.97
C PRO A 121 -6.44 -7.77 -30.05
N VAL A 122 -5.15 -7.87 -29.76
CA VAL A 122 -4.06 -7.48 -30.66
C VAL A 122 -3.63 -8.69 -31.48
N GLU A 123 -3.67 -8.59 -32.79
CA GLU A 123 -3.12 -9.64 -33.68
C GLU A 123 -1.60 -9.64 -33.60
N VAL A 124 -1.02 -10.84 -33.54
CA VAL A 124 0.44 -11.03 -33.43
C VAL A 124 0.92 -12.10 -34.42
N GLU A 125 2.08 -11.84 -35.00
CA GLU A 125 2.78 -12.71 -35.93
C GLU A 125 4.30 -12.79 -35.59
N PRO A 126 5.05 -13.67 -36.27
CA PRO A 126 6.48 -13.79 -36.03
C PRO A 126 7.24 -12.46 -36.18
N GLY A 127 7.96 -12.09 -35.14
CA GLY A 127 8.69 -10.81 -34.99
C GLY A 127 8.04 -9.82 -34.05
N ASP A 128 6.76 -10.00 -33.71
CA ASP A 128 6.06 -9.09 -32.80
C ASP A 128 6.46 -9.32 -31.36
N ALA A 129 6.51 -8.21 -30.61
CA ALA A 129 6.72 -8.23 -29.17
C ALA A 129 5.41 -8.50 -28.44
N VAL A 130 5.48 -9.30 -27.38
CA VAL A 130 4.34 -9.65 -26.54
C VAL A 130 4.68 -9.43 -25.06
N SER A 131 3.68 -9.03 -24.30
CA SER A 131 3.86 -8.69 -22.86
C SER A 131 3.40 -9.81 -21.94
N ALA A 132 4.09 -9.96 -20.82
CA ALA A 132 3.71 -10.84 -19.73
C ALA A 132 2.25 -10.59 -19.29
N GLY A 133 1.51 -11.65 -19.00
CA GLY A 133 0.12 -11.59 -18.53
C GLY A 133 -0.95 -11.49 -19.62
N SER A 134 -0.57 -11.26 -20.89
CA SER A 134 -1.50 -11.33 -22.02
C SER A 134 -2.09 -12.74 -22.18
N ILE A 135 -3.35 -12.84 -22.60
CA ILE A 135 -4.01 -14.14 -22.83
C ILE A 135 -4.01 -14.44 -24.33
N ASN A 136 -3.49 -15.59 -24.69
CA ASN A 136 -3.56 -16.08 -26.06
C ASN A 136 -4.98 -16.58 -26.38
N THR A 137 -5.57 -16.13 -27.48
CA THR A 137 -7.00 -16.41 -27.79
C THR A 137 -7.23 -17.50 -28.79
N SER A 138 -6.43 -17.61 -29.87
CA SER A 138 -6.80 -18.44 -31.01
C SER A 138 -5.76 -19.46 -31.47
N GLY A 139 -4.57 -19.05 -31.86
CA GLY A 139 -3.51 -19.93 -32.36
C GLY A 139 -2.45 -20.28 -31.33
N ALA A 140 -1.75 -21.40 -31.49
CA ALA A 140 -0.59 -21.70 -30.66
C ALA A 140 0.59 -20.81 -31.06
N LEU A 141 1.29 -20.25 -30.10
CA LEU A 141 2.45 -19.38 -30.28
C LEU A 141 3.70 -20.00 -29.67
N GLU A 142 4.81 -19.88 -30.38
CA GLU A 142 6.14 -20.05 -29.81
C GLU A 142 6.77 -18.68 -29.59
N ILE A 143 7.03 -18.35 -28.35
CA ILE A 143 7.51 -17.04 -27.94
C ILE A 143 8.87 -17.21 -27.28
N GLU A 144 9.87 -16.50 -27.79
CA GLU A 144 11.18 -16.44 -27.16
C GLU A 144 11.17 -15.39 -26.06
N ALA A 145 11.52 -15.81 -24.85
CA ALA A 145 11.57 -14.93 -23.67
C ALA A 145 12.62 -13.85 -23.86
N SER A 146 12.22 -12.60 -23.80
CA SER A 146 13.12 -11.42 -23.81
C SER A 146 13.47 -10.96 -22.39
N ALA A 147 12.73 -11.39 -21.39
CA ALA A 147 12.96 -11.14 -19.98
C ALA A 147 12.90 -12.45 -19.16
N ALA A 148 13.54 -12.46 -18.01
CA ALA A 148 13.40 -13.59 -17.08
C ALA A 148 12.00 -13.63 -16.47
N GLY A 149 11.54 -14.81 -16.03
CA GLY A 149 10.23 -14.96 -15.41
C GLY A 149 10.03 -14.17 -14.12
N THR A 150 11.12 -13.74 -13.49
CA THR A 150 11.12 -12.88 -12.28
C THR A 150 11.29 -11.41 -12.57
N ASP A 151 11.69 -11.04 -13.80
CA ASP A 151 12.10 -9.67 -14.18
C ASP A 151 11.41 -9.29 -15.48
N ASN A 152 10.08 -9.28 -15.47
CA ASN A 152 9.24 -8.90 -16.60
C ASN A 152 8.59 -7.53 -16.38
N SER A 153 7.93 -7.00 -17.42
CA SER A 153 7.28 -5.68 -17.38
C SER A 153 6.26 -5.55 -16.25
N LEU A 154 5.50 -6.60 -15.93
CA LEU A 154 4.54 -6.57 -14.82
C LEU A 154 5.23 -6.46 -13.45
N THR A 155 6.32 -7.21 -13.24
CA THR A 155 7.11 -7.13 -12.00
C THR A 155 7.69 -5.73 -11.83
N THR A 156 8.25 -5.16 -12.90
CA THR A 156 8.79 -3.79 -12.91
C THR A 156 7.73 -2.75 -12.57
N ILE A 157 6.51 -2.86 -13.12
CA ILE A 157 5.40 -1.95 -12.78
C ILE A 157 5.05 -2.05 -11.30
N VAL A 158 4.97 -3.25 -10.75
CA VAL A 158 4.67 -3.47 -9.33
C VAL A 158 5.75 -2.85 -8.44
N GLU A 159 7.03 -3.08 -8.76
CA GLU A 159 8.16 -2.51 -8.02
C GLU A 159 8.16 -0.98 -8.06
N LEU A 160 7.91 -0.37 -9.23
CA LEU A 160 7.81 1.09 -9.36
C LEU A 160 6.68 1.68 -8.52
N VAL A 161 5.52 1.01 -8.47
CA VAL A 161 4.40 1.47 -7.65
C VAL A 161 4.68 1.25 -6.16
N GLU A 162 5.32 0.14 -5.78
CA GLU A 162 5.75 -0.08 -4.38
C GLU A 162 6.79 0.97 -3.95
N GLN A 163 7.75 1.31 -4.81
CA GLN A 163 8.71 2.40 -4.55
C GLN A 163 8.01 3.75 -4.40
N ALA A 164 7.08 4.09 -5.30
CA ALA A 164 6.31 5.33 -5.21
C ALA A 164 5.45 5.39 -3.93
N GLN A 165 4.92 4.25 -3.47
CA GLN A 165 4.20 4.17 -2.19
C GLN A 165 5.14 4.28 -0.99
N ALA A 166 6.35 3.73 -1.08
CA ALA A 166 7.38 3.89 -0.05
C ALA A 166 7.81 5.36 0.10
N GLU A 167 7.92 6.10 -1.00
CA GLU A 167 8.20 7.54 -0.98
C GLU A 167 7.07 8.36 -0.34
N LYS A 168 5.80 7.96 -0.53
CA LYS A 168 4.66 8.54 0.22
C LYS A 168 4.79 8.27 1.72
N GLY A 169 5.29 7.09 2.12
CA GLY A 169 5.63 6.78 3.50
C GLY A 169 6.72 7.68 4.10
N ASP A 170 7.60 8.26 3.28
CA ASP A 170 8.59 9.24 3.73
C ASP A 170 7.97 10.60 4.05
N ARG A 171 6.92 11.02 3.36
CA ARG A 171 6.13 12.22 3.72
C ARG A 171 5.37 12.03 5.03
N ALA A 172 4.78 10.85 5.25
CA ALA A 172 4.19 10.51 6.55
C ALA A 172 5.24 10.48 7.66
N ARG A 173 6.47 10.01 7.39
CA ARG A 173 7.61 10.11 8.31
C ARG A 173 8.07 11.54 8.57
N LEU A 174 7.90 12.46 7.61
CA LEU A 174 8.17 13.88 7.81
C LEU A 174 7.15 14.49 8.78
N ALA A 175 5.86 14.19 8.60
CA ALA A 175 4.81 14.58 9.54
C ALA A 175 5.07 14.03 10.94
N ASP A 176 5.46 12.76 11.07
CA ASP A 176 5.89 12.13 12.33
C ASP A 176 7.13 12.82 12.92
N ARG A 177 8.10 13.21 12.09
CA ARG A 177 9.30 13.94 12.56
C ARG A 177 8.97 15.33 13.10
N ILE A 178 7.99 16.02 12.50
CA ILE A 178 7.49 17.31 12.99
C ILE A 178 6.64 17.11 14.27
N ALA A 179 5.82 16.07 14.31
CA ALA A 179 4.99 15.76 15.47
C ALA A 179 5.80 15.35 16.70
N ARG A 180 6.96 14.71 16.52
CA ARG A 180 7.83 14.27 17.63
C ARG A 180 8.21 15.38 18.62
N PRO A 181 8.70 16.57 18.24
CA PRO A 181 8.94 17.66 19.17
C PRO A 181 7.65 18.40 19.58
N LEU A 182 6.61 18.38 18.74
CA LEU A 182 5.34 19.06 19.01
C LEU A 182 4.60 18.39 20.17
N VAL A 183 4.56 17.06 20.22
CA VAL A 183 3.85 16.28 21.25
C VAL A 183 4.37 16.62 22.67
N PRO A 184 5.68 16.50 22.99
CA PRO A 184 6.18 16.91 24.29
C PRO A 184 6.02 18.42 24.55
N GLY A 185 6.13 19.26 23.52
CA GLY A 185 5.90 20.70 23.66
C GLY A 185 4.48 21.03 24.11
N VAL A 186 3.48 20.41 23.50
CA VAL A 186 2.06 20.57 23.86
C VAL A 186 1.78 20.02 25.27
N LEU A 187 2.37 18.88 25.64
CA LEU A 187 2.23 18.31 26.98
C LEU A 187 2.81 19.24 28.04
N ILE A 188 3.99 19.80 27.77
CA ILE A 188 4.62 20.78 28.68
C ILE A 188 3.77 22.05 28.81
N LEU A 189 3.25 22.57 27.67
CA LEU A 189 2.38 23.74 27.65
C LEU A 189 1.10 23.49 28.45
N ALA A 190 0.44 22.35 28.25
CA ALA A 190 -0.77 21.98 28.97
C ALA A 190 -0.50 21.83 30.46
N ALA A 191 0.64 21.20 30.84
CA ALA A 191 1.06 21.10 32.25
C ALA A 191 1.32 22.47 32.88
N LEU A 192 1.97 23.40 32.16
CA LEU A 192 2.21 24.77 32.63
C LEU A 192 0.88 25.54 32.78
N VAL A 193 -0.06 25.42 31.84
CA VAL A 193 -1.39 26.04 31.93
C VAL A 193 -2.13 25.52 33.18
N ALA A 194 -2.12 24.19 33.38
CA ALA A 194 -2.74 23.61 34.59
C ALA A 194 -2.08 24.08 35.88
N LEU A 195 -0.74 24.05 35.96
CA LEU A 195 0.00 24.38 37.16
C LEU A 195 -0.10 25.86 37.51
N ILE A 196 0.22 26.75 36.56
CA ILE A 196 0.22 28.19 36.78
C ILE A 196 -1.21 28.68 37.02
N GLY A 197 -2.15 28.21 36.22
CA GLY A 197 -3.55 28.59 36.37
C GLY A 197 -4.14 28.16 37.72
N SER A 198 -3.81 26.97 38.21
CA SER A 198 -4.26 26.47 39.53
C SER A 198 -3.66 27.25 40.71
N LEU A 199 -2.52 27.95 40.50
CA LEU A 199 -1.94 28.82 41.55
C LEU A 199 -2.64 30.17 41.67
N PHE A 200 -3.26 30.67 40.57
CA PHE A 200 -3.91 31.98 40.51
C PHE A 200 -5.44 31.95 40.44
N GLY A 201 -6.04 30.76 40.34
CA GLY A 201 -7.48 30.60 40.17
C GLY A 201 -7.98 29.24 40.62
N ASP A 202 -9.21 28.90 40.15
CA ASP A 202 -9.88 27.63 40.45
C ASP A 202 -9.15 26.47 39.74
N PRO A 203 -8.59 25.48 40.49
CA PRO A 203 -7.84 24.37 39.90
C PRO A 203 -8.64 23.55 38.86
N GLU A 204 -9.93 23.31 39.13
CA GLU A 204 -10.80 22.51 38.25
C GLU A 204 -10.99 23.17 36.88
N LEU A 205 -11.20 24.50 36.89
CA LEU A 205 -11.33 25.29 35.67
C LEU A 205 -10.05 25.25 34.82
N TRP A 206 -8.89 25.38 35.45
CA TRP A 206 -7.60 25.45 34.75
C TRP A 206 -7.10 24.08 34.26
N ILE A 207 -7.42 23.02 34.98
CA ILE A 207 -7.18 21.65 34.50
C ILE A 207 -8.05 21.35 33.26
N THR A 208 -9.31 21.77 33.30
CA THR A 208 -10.23 21.65 32.12
C THR A 208 -9.68 22.42 30.91
N ARG A 209 -9.19 23.65 31.11
CA ARG A 209 -8.55 24.44 30.02
C ARG A 209 -7.30 23.79 29.48
N ALA A 210 -6.48 23.19 30.31
CA ALA A 210 -5.28 22.44 29.89
C ALA A 210 -5.66 21.22 29.01
N LEU A 211 -6.75 20.53 29.35
CA LEU A 211 -7.30 19.44 28.54
C LEU A 211 -7.80 19.94 27.19
N VAL A 212 -8.49 21.06 27.13
CA VAL A 212 -8.92 21.69 25.88
C VAL A 212 -7.70 22.02 25.00
N VAL A 213 -6.61 22.51 25.57
CA VAL A 213 -5.34 22.75 24.84
C VAL A 213 -4.79 21.46 24.23
N LEU A 214 -4.81 20.35 24.99
CA LEU A 214 -4.37 19.04 24.51
C LEU A 214 -5.21 18.55 23.31
N VAL A 215 -6.53 18.68 23.41
CA VAL A 215 -7.46 18.26 22.33
C VAL A 215 -7.32 19.17 21.11
N ALA A 216 -7.28 20.49 21.31
CA ALA A 216 -7.17 21.48 20.22
C ALA A 216 -5.82 21.42 19.50
N ALA A 217 -4.76 21.09 20.20
CA ALA A 217 -3.41 20.94 19.63
C ALA A 217 -3.19 19.56 18.96
N SER A 218 -4.17 18.66 19.02
CA SER A 218 -4.09 17.38 18.32
C SER A 218 -4.09 17.62 16.80
N PRO A 219 -3.02 17.25 16.09
CA PRO A 219 -2.88 17.55 14.65
C PRO A 219 -3.73 16.59 13.78
N CYS A 220 -4.98 16.35 14.14
CA CYS A 220 -5.89 15.48 13.37
C CYS A 220 -6.01 15.93 11.91
N ALA A 221 -5.96 17.25 11.65
CA ALA A 221 -5.98 17.81 10.29
C ALA A 221 -4.71 17.47 9.48
N LEU A 222 -3.56 17.31 10.14
CA LEU A 222 -2.29 16.92 9.49
C LEU A 222 -2.26 15.42 9.15
N ALA A 223 -2.90 14.57 9.93
CA ALA A 223 -2.99 13.13 9.65
C ALA A 223 -3.91 12.82 8.46
N ILE A 224 -4.92 13.67 8.20
CA ILE A 224 -5.86 13.50 7.09
C ILE A 224 -5.30 14.06 5.76
N SER A 225 -4.31 14.97 5.80
CA SER A 225 -3.78 15.67 4.61
C SER A 225 -2.58 14.97 3.96
N VAL A 226 -2.14 13.83 4.47
CA VAL A 226 -1.02 13.01 3.96
C VAL A 226 -1.52 11.73 3.32
#